data_186922205c548213f5865f7675b099d6
#
_entry.id   186922205c548213f5865f7675b099d6
#
_cell.length_a   1.000
_cell.length_b   1.000
_cell.length_c   1.000
_cell.angle_alpha   90.00
_cell.angle_beta   90.00
_cell.angle_gamma   90.00
#
_symmetry.space_group_name_H-M   'P 1'
#
loop_
_entity.id
_entity.type
_entity.pdbx_description
1 polymer ?
#
loop_
_entity_poly.entity_id
_entity_poly.type
_entity_poly.pdbx_seq_one_letter_code
_entity_poly.pdbx_strand_id
1 'polypeptide(L)'
;RNNNTQGNWKSGLDSVKSLLASSALIDTSQMRIADGSGVSRYNLTSAKQLTTFLGWVYESQYKNDFISTLPGGGKRNGTLERRLKTEGNYVKAKTGGLSGVSNLSGYVFSPRYGPVAFSLLMSGYRGSSQPYRNLQDAIIKQLIYG
;
A
#
# COMPACT_ATOMS: atom_id res chain seq x y z
N ARG A 1 -18.31 1.77 -16.50
CA ARG A 1 -18.71 2.92 -17.38
C ARG A 1 -19.36 3.98 -16.51
N ASN A 2 -18.56 4.87 -15.91
CA ASN A 2 -19.15 5.85 -14.98
C ASN A 2 -19.58 7.17 -15.63
N ASN A 3 -19.29 7.42 -16.90
CA ASN A 3 -19.48 8.74 -17.51
C ASN A 3 -20.05 8.72 -18.93
N ASN A 4 -20.84 7.75 -19.32
CA ASN A 4 -21.41 7.64 -20.70
C ASN A 4 -20.39 7.74 -21.85
N THR A 5 -19.11 7.69 -21.55
CA THR A 5 -18.01 7.71 -22.51
C THR A 5 -17.56 6.30 -22.82
N GLN A 6 -17.13 6.07 -24.03
CA GLN A 6 -16.51 4.81 -24.43
C GLN A 6 -15.33 4.52 -23.51
N GLY A 7 -15.37 3.40 -22.76
CA GLY A 7 -14.32 3.01 -21.84
C GLY A 7 -12.98 2.84 -22.58
N ASN A 8 -12.00 3.63 -22.21
CA ASN A 8 -10.63 3.52 -22.67
C ASN A 8 -9.66 3.69 -21.51
N TRP A 9 -8.40 3.37 -21.75
CA TRP A 9 -7.33 3.41 -20.77
C TRP A 9 -7.20 4.78 -20.08
N LYS A 10 -7.18 5.85 -20.87
CA LYS A 10 -7.03 7.22 -20.38
C LYS A 10 -8.17 7.62 -19.47
N SER A 11 -9.43 7.39 -19.88
CA SER A 11 -10.60 7.76 -19.08
C SER A 11 -10.66 6.99 -17.77
N GLY A 12 -10.19 5.74 -17.73
CA GLY A 12 -10.07 4.96 -16.49
C GLY A 12 -9.07 5.56 -15.51
N LEU A 13 -7.89 5.93 -16.00
CA LEU A 13 -6.85 6.57 -15.17
C LEU A 13 -7.28 7.95 -14.68
N ASP A 14 -7.92 8.75 -15.52
CA ASP A 14 -8.43 10.07 -15.15
C ASP A 14 -9.52 9.95 -14.07
N SER A 15 -10.39 8.94 -14.15
CA SER A 15 -11.40 8.66 -13.12
C SER A 15 -10.76 8.30 -11.77
N VAL A 16 -9.71 7.48 -11.77
CA VAL A 16 -8.97 7.13 -10.54
C VAL A 16 -8.31 8.37 -9.94
N LYS A 17 -7.63 9.19 -10.74
CA LYS A 17 -7.01 10.44 -10.27
C LYS A 17 -8.04 11.41 -9.70
N SER A 18 -9.18 11.56 -10.38
CA SER A 18 -10.28 12.41 -9.92
C SER A 18 -10.81 11.95 -8.56
N LEU A 19 -11.02 10.64 -8.38
CA LEU A 19 -11.44 10.08 -7.09
C LEU A 19 -10.41 10.36 -5.99
N LEU A 20 -9.12 10.14 -6.26
CA LEU A 20 -8.06 10.38 -5.29
C LEU A 20 -7.98 11.86 -4.89
N ALA A 21 -8.12 12.77 -5.84
CA ALA A 21 -8.08 14.20 -5.59
C ALA A 21 -9.32 14.70 -4.82
N SER A 22 -10.52 14.28 -5.24
CA SER A 22 -11.78 14.81 -4.68
C SER A 22 -12.18 14.16 -3.35
N SER A 23 -11.96 12.86 -3.21
CA SER A 23 -12.41 12.10 -2.03
C SER A 23 -11.31 11.90 -0.99
N ALA A 24 -10.11 11.56 -1.41
CA ALA A 24 -8.99 11.33 -0.49
C ALA A 24 -8.12 12.58 -0.30
N LEU A 25 -8.43 13.71 -0.96
CA LEU A 25 -7.70 14.99 -0.91
C LEU A 25 -6.18 14.84 -1.20
N ILE A 26 -5.84 13.92 -2.10
CA ILE A 26 -4.47 13.65 -2.50
C ILE A 26 -4.09 14.59 -3.65
N ASP A 27 -2.96 15.28 -3.52
CA ASP A 27 -2.38 16.01 -4.64
C ASP A 27 -1.88 15.04 -5.70
N THR A 28 -2.67 14.88 -6.76
CA THR A 28 -2.36 13.97 -7.88
C THR A 28 -1.38 14.57 -8.89
N SER A 29 -1.02 15.86 -8.78
CA SER A 29 0.00 16.50 -9.63
C SER A 29 1.38 15.87 -9.41
N GLN A 30 1.64 15.42 -8.20
CA GLN A 30 2.87 14.75 -7.78
C GLN A 30 2.83 13.22 -7.96
N MET A 31 1.81 12.71 -8.65
CA MET A 31 1.60 11.28 -8.87
C MET A 31 1.57 10.97 -10.37
N ARG A 32 2.20 9.88 -10.75
CA ARG A 32 2.06 9.34 -12.09
C ARG A 32 1.42 7.96 -12.02
N ILE A 33 0.21 7.85 -12.53
CA ILE A 33 -0.46 6.57 -12.75
C ILE A 33 -0.43 6.31 -14.25
N ALA A 34 0.47 5.43 -14.68
CA ALA A 34 0.65 5.07 -16.08
C ALA A 34 -0.30 3.95 -16.49
N ASP A 35 -0.60 3.04 -15.54
CA ASP A 35 -1.51 1.92 -15.75
C ASP A 35 -2.07 1.37 -14.44
N GLY A 36 -3.05 0.45 -14.55
CA GLY A 36 -3.64 -0.26 -13.42
C GLY A 36 -3.05 -1.65 -13.16
N SER A 37 -1.98 -2.05 -13.85
CA SER A 37 -1.43 -3.41 -13.73
C SER A 37 -0.73 -3.68 -12.40
N GLY A 38 -0.26 -2.65 -11.72
CA GLY A 38 0.54 -2.75 -10.51
C GLY A 38 1.99 -3.22 -10.73
N VAL A 39 2.42 -3.41 -11.98
CA VAL A 39 3.77 -3.87 -12.34
C VAL A 39 4.56 -2.88 -13.18
N SER A 40 3.97 -1.75 -13.52
CA SER A 40 4.63 -0.71 -14.32
C SER A 40 5.61 0.11 -13.46
N ARG A 41 6.84 0.25 -13.94
CA ARG A 41 7.85 1.15 -13.36
C ARG A 41 7.53 2.63 -13.56
N TYR A 42 6.57 2.93 -14.44
CA TYR A 42 6.12 4.30 -14.71
C TYR A 42 5.06 4.79 -13.72
N ASN A 43 4.54 3.91 -12.86
CA ASN A 43 3.69 4.30 -11.75
C ASN A 43 4.55 4.88 -10.63
N LEU A 44 4.37 6.16 -10.32
CA LEU A 44 5.13 6.89 -9.31
C LEU A 44 4.19 7.48 -8.28
N THR A 45 4.50 7.26 -7.01
CA THR A 45 3.79 7.80 -5.85
C THR A 45 4.75 7.97 -4.68
N SER A 46 4.35 8.72 -3.68
CA SER A 46 5.10 8.91 -2.45
C SER A 46 4.50 8.13 -1.28
N ALA A 47 5.30 7.89 -0.25
CA ALA A 47 4.82 7.28 0.99
C ALA A 47 3.71 8.14 1.64
N LYS A 48 3.83 9.48 1.58
CA LYS A 48 2.80 10.41 2.06
C LYS A 48 1.47 10.22 1.34
N GLN A 49 1.48 10.14 0.00
CA GLN A 49 0.24 9.92 -0.77
C GLN A 49 -0.42 8.59 -0.42
N LEU A 50 0.37 7.51 -0.25
CA LEU A 50 -0.17 6.21 0.14
C LEU A 50 -0.71 6.21 1.57
N THR A 51 -0.03 6.83 2.53
CA THR A 51 -0.55 6.93 3.90
C THR A 51 -1.78 7.82 3.99
N THR A 52 -1.86 8.92 3.21
CA THR A 52 -3.07 9.73 3.09
C THR A 52 -4.23 8.91 2.54
N PHE A 53 -4.00 8.13 1.48
CA PHE A 53 -5.01 7.23 0.93
C PHE A 53 -5.48 6.18 1.95
N LEU A 54 -4.54 5.52 2.64
CA LEU A 54 -4.86 4.52 3.66
C LEU A 54 -5.64 5.14 4.82
N GLY A 55 -5.28 6.34 5.25
CA GLY A 55 -6.02 7.08 6.29
C GLY A 55 -7.45 7.37 5.84
N TRP A 56 -7.64 7.88 4.62
CA TRP A 56 -8.97 8.12 4.05
C TRP A 56 -9.81 6.84 3.98
N VAL A 57 -9.23 5.73 3.50
CA VAL A 57 -9.93 4.44 3.46
C VAL A 57 -10.34 4.00 4.86
N TYR A 58 -9.46 4.18 5.86
CA TYR A 58 -9.73 3.78 7.24
C TYR A 58 -10.94 4.51 7.85
N GLU A 59 -11.14 5.78 7.49
CA GLU A 59 -12.29 6.58 7.93
C GLU A 59 -13.53 6.42 7.03
N SER A 60 -13.41 5.74 5.89
CA SER A 60 -14.51 5.58 4.93
C SER A 60 -15.39 4.36 5.24
N GLN A 61 -16.56 4.30 4.59
CA GLN A 61 -17.43 3.11 4.59
C GLN A 61 -16.75 1.85 4.02
N TYR A 62 -15.69 2.00 3.24
CA TYR A 62 -14.94 0.90 2.60
C TYR A 62 -13.88 0.26 3.50
N LYS A 63 -13.69 0.75 4.72
CA LYS A 63 -12.66 0.31 5.67
C LYS A 63 -12.55 -1.21 5.79
N ASN A 64 -13.65 -1.85 6.17
CA ASN A 64 -13.64 -3.28 6.47
C ASN A 64 -13.37 -4.12 5.22
N ASP A 65 -14.02 -3.78 4.11
CA ASP A 65 -13.84 -4.48 2.84
C ASP A 65 -12.39 -4.34 2.36
N PHE A 66 -11.84 -3.13 2.38
CA PHE A 66 -10.46 -2.89 1.96
C PHE A 66 -9.46 -3.63 2.85
N ILE A 67 -9.56 -3.53 4.18
CA ILE A 67 -8.66 -4.22 5.12
C ILE A 67 -8.74 -5.74 4.94
N SER A 68 -9.91 -6.29 4.65
CA SER A 68 -10.10 -7.72 4.42
C SER A 68 -9.33 -8.24 3.20
N THR A 69 -9.09 -7.39 2.19
CA THR A 69 -8.31 -7.75 0.99
C THR A 69 -6.81 -7.79 1.24
N LEU A 70 -6.32 -7.17 2.32
CA LEU A 70 -4.90 -7.11 2.61
C LEU A 70 -4.40 -8.40 3.27
N PRO A 71 -3.29 -8.99 2.79
CA PRO A 71 -2.65 -10.13 3.45
C PRO A 71 -2.24 -9.81 4.88
N GLY A 72 -2.49 -10.75 5.80
CA GLY A 72 -1.90 -10.74 7.15
C GLY A 72 -0.50 -11.34 7.16
N GLY A 73 0.28 -11.02 8.19
CA GLY A 73 1.57 -11.65 8.43
C GLY A 73 1.42 -13.17 8.65
N GLY A 74 2.30 -13.98 8.06
CA GLY A 74 2.27 -15.44 8.16
C GLY A 74 1.08 -16.14 7.50
N LYS A 75 0.16 -15.42 6.88
CA LYS A 75 -1.04 -16.02 6.28
C LYS A 75 -0.68 -16.82 5.03
N ARG A 76 -1.05 -18.09 5.02
CA ARG A 76 -0.85 -19.04 3.91
C ARG A 76 -1.40 -18.45 2.59
N ASN A 77 -0.67 -18.65 1.51
CA ASN A 77 -0.98 -18.14 0.16
C ASN A 77 -1.02 -16.59 0.06
N GLY A 78 -0.56 -15.89 1.10
CA GLY A 78 -0.41 -14.43 1.08
C GLY A 78 1.02 -13.99 0.79
N THR A 79 1.21 -12.77 0.32
CA THR A 79 2.55 -12.23 0.03
C THR A 79 3.42 -12.01 1.28
N LEU A 80 2.82 -12.12 2.48
CA LEU A 80 3.49 -12.08 3.78
C LEU A 80 3.58 -13.46 4.46
N GLU A 81 3.32 -14.56 3.75
CA GLU A 81 3.30 -15.92 4.31
C GLU A 81 4.56 -16.28 5.11
N ARG A 82 5.73 -15.82 4.64
CA ARG A 82 7.03 -16.10 5.28
C ARG A 82 7.53 -14.95 6.14
N ARG A 83 6.74 -13.88 6.32
CA ARG A 83 7.10 -12.65 7.02
C ARG A 83 6.11 -12.34 8.13
N LEU A 84 6.56 -11.73 9.21
CA LEU A 84 5.74 -11.24 10.31
C LEU A 84 4.74 -12.29 10.84
N LYS A 85 5.19 -13.54 10.98
CA LYS A 85 4.33 -14.68 11.32
C LYS A 85 3.73 -14.55 12.72
N THR A 86 4.54 -14.12 13.68
CA THR A 86 4.12 -13.88 15.07
C THR A 86 3.25 -12.63 15.21
N GLU A 87 3.39 -11.70 14.27
CA GLU A 87 2.68 -10.43 14.21
C GLU A 87 1.40 -10.48 13.34
N GLY A 88 0.98 -11.67 12.90
CA GLY A 88 -0.08 -11.85 11.92
C GLY A 88 -1.42 -11.21 12.26
N ASN A 89 -1.76 -11.13 13.54
CA ASN A 89 -2.99 -10.49 14.01
C ASN A 89 -2.90 -8.95 14.04
N TYR A 90 -1.69 -8.41 14.03
CA TYR A 90 -1.44 -6.97 14.13
C TYR A 90 -1.17 -6.31 12.79
N VAL A 91 -0.98 -7.07 11.71
CA VAL A 91 -0.54 -6.52 10.42
C VAL A 91 -1.48 -6.92 9.30
N LYS A 92 -1.87 -5.95 8.50
CA LYS A 92 -2.60 -6.09 7.25
C LYS A 92 -1.92 -5.24 6.19
N ALA A 93 -1.19 -5.84 5.25
CA ALA A 93 -0.37 -5.05 4.32
C ALA A 93 -0.19 -5.72 2.95
N LYS A 94 0.00 -4.89 1.94
CA LYS A 94 0.33 -5.29 0.57
C LYS A 94 1.81 -5.05 0.31
N THR A 95 2.49 -6.06 -0.20
CA THR A 95 3.86 -5.94 -0.70
C THR A 95 3.87 -5.40 -2.13
N GLY A 96 4.95 -4.71 -2.50
CA GLY A 96 5.30 -4.37 -3.87
C GLY A 96 6.74 -4.75 -4.15
N GLY A 97 7.00 -5.43 -5.26
CA GLY A 97 8.36 -5.85 -5.59
C GLY A 97 8.64 -5.84 -7.08
N LEU A 98 9.73 -5.19 -7.46
CA LEU A 98 10.34 -5.23 -8.77
C LEU A 98 11.87 -5.32 -8.57
N SER A 99 12.64 -5.52 -9.63
CA SER A 99 14.10 -5.45 -9.51
C SER A 99 14.50 -4.07 -8.99
N GLY A 100 15.24 -4.03 -7.87
CA GLY A 100 15.65 -2.79 -7.19
C GLY A 100 14.52 -2.05 -6.47
N VAL A 101 13.36 -2.69 -6.22
CA VAL A 101 12.22 -2.10 -5.50
C VAL A 101 11.67 -3.10 -4.49
N SER A 102 11.47 -2.67 -3.25
CA SER A 102 10.81 -3.44 -2.19
C SER A 102 9.92 -2.52 -1.37
N ASN A 103 8.62 -2.70 -1.48
CA ASN A 103 7.63 -1.84 -0.84
C ASN A 103 6.71 -2.66 0.07
N LEU A 104 6.24 -2.01 1.14
CA LEU A 104 5.25 -2.55 2.05
C LEU A 104 4.36 -1.42 2.54
N SER A 105 3.05 -1.52 2.33
CA SER A 105 2.10 -0.49 2.76
C SER A 105 0.82 -1.14 3.30
N GLY A 106 0.20 -0.54 4.30
CA GLY A 106 -1.00 -1.08 4.93
C GLY A 106 -1.24 -0.53 6.33
N TYR A 107 -1.69 -1.41 7.23
CA TYR A 107 -2.03 -1.07 8.60
C TYR A 107 -1.30 -1.95 9.61
N VAL A 108 -0.88 -1.34 10.71
CA VAL A 108 -0.50 -2.00 11.95
C VAL A 108 -1.55 -1.67 13.00
N PHE A 109 -2.11 -2.68 13.65
CA PHE A 109 -3.01 -2.54 14.79
C PHE A 109 -2.19 -2.67 16.07
N SER A 110 -1.50 -1.60 16.41
CA SER A 110 -0.60 -1.57 17.58
C SER A 110 -1.38 -1.60 18.90
N PRO A 111 -1.00 -2.44 19.86
CA PRO A 111 -1.58 -2.39 21.21
C PRO A 111 -1.36 -1.04 21.89
N ARG A 112 -0.25 -0.36 21.58
CA ARG A 112 0.13 0.92 22.18
C ARG A 112 -0.46 2.14 21.49
N TYR A 113 -0.42 2.15 20.14
CA TYR A 113 -0.77 3.33 19.35
C TYR A 113 -2.13 3.21 18.66
N GLY A 114 -2.78 2.05 18.77
CA GLY A 114 -3.98 1.78 17.98
C GLY A 114 -3.68 1.55 16.50
N PRO A 115 -4.65 1.80 15.61
CA PRO A 115 -4.47 1.62 14.18
C PRO A 115 -3.50 2.65 13.59
N VAL A 116 -2.45 2.17 12.93
CA VAL A 116 -1.42 3.00 12.26
C VAL A 116 -1.39 2.66 10.79
N ALA A 117 -1.69 3.61 9.91
CA ALA A 117 -1.44 3.49 8.48
C ALA A 117 0.04 3.73 8.19
N PHE A 118 0.66 2.87 7.39
CA PHE A 118 2.08 2.99 7.07
C PHE A 118 2.37 2.73 5.59
N SER A 119 3.48 3.29 5.10
CA SER A 119 4.02 3.04 3.76
C SER A 119 5.54 3.10 3.77
N LEU A 120 6.18 2.00 3.46
CA LEU A 120 7.63 1.83 3.38
C LEU A 120 7.99 1.58 1.91
N LEU A 121 8.51 2.61 1.23
CA LEU A 121 8.90 2.56 -0.17
C LEU A 121 10.42 2.59 -0.27
N MET A 122 11.01 1.48 -0.73
CA MET A 122 12.45 1.31 -0.87
C MET A 122 12.78 1.01 -2.32
N SER A 123 13.64 1.81 -2.93
CA SER A 123 14.02 1.71 -4.33
C SER A 123 15.47 2.11 -4.58
N GLY A 124 15.97 1.80 -5.79
CA GLY A 124 17.31 2.23 -6.22
C GLY A 124 18.45 1.35 -5.72
N TYR A 125 18.17 0.19 -5.15
CA TYR A 125 19.19 -0.76 -4.72
C TYR A 125 19.53 -1.80 -5.80
N ARG A 126 20.70 -2.39 -5.67
CA ARG A 126 21.17 -3.52 -6.48
C ARG A 126 21.22 -4.79 -5.63
N GLY A 127 21.02 -5.94 -6.26
CA GLY A 127 21.13 -7.24 -5.59
C GLY A 127 19.86 -7.66 -4.84
N SER A 128 20.02 -8.34 -3.72
CA SER A 128 18.92 -8.95 -2.97
C SER A 128 17.99 -7.94 -2.30
N SER A 129 16.70 -8.18 -2.37
CA SER A 129 15.68 -7.43 -1.61
C SER A 129 15.59 -7.83 -0.12
N GLN A 130 16.29 -8.90 0.29
CA GLN A 130 16.14 -9.44 1.65
C GLN A 130 16.52 -8.48 2.78
N PRO A 131 17.64 -7.71 2.70
CA PRO A 131 17.95 -6.72 3.74
C PRO A 131 16.86 -5.67 3.92
N TYR A 132 16.26 -5.23 2.82
CA TYR A 132 15.19 -4.22 2.84
C TYR A 132 13.89 -4.78 3.44
N ARG A 133 13.57 -6.04 3.14
CA ARG A 133 12.44 -6.74 3.78
C ARG A 133 12.65 -6.93 5.27
N ASN A 134 13.87 -7.28 5.69
CA ASN A 134 14.22 -7.40 7.10
C ASN A 134 14.06 -6.07 7.84
N LEU A 135 14.49 -4.96 7.23
CA LEU A 135 14.32 -3.62 7.78
C LEU A 135 12.84 -3.24 7.89
N GLN A 136 12.03 -3.53 6.86
CA GLN A 136 10.58 -3.33 6.91
C GLN A 136 9.97 -4.11 8.09
N ASP A 137 10.33 -5.39 8.25
CA ASP A 137 9.81 -6.22 9.33
C ASP A 137 10.22 -5.70 10.72
N ALA A 138 11.46 -5.20 10.85
CA ALA A 138 11.94 -4.60 12.09
C ALA A 138 11.16 -3.32 12.46
N ILE A 139 10.89 -2.45 11.48
CA ILE A 139 10.08 -1.24 11.68
C ILE A 139 8.66 -1.61 12.13
N ILE A 140 8.04 -2.59 11.47
CA ILE A 140 6.69 -3.05 11.84
C ILE A 140 6.67 -3.61 13.26
N LYS A 141 7.65 -4.43 13.64
CA LYS A 141 7.77 -4.96 15.00
C LYS A 141 7.93 -3.84 16.04
N GLN A 142 8.71 -2.81 15.72
CA GLN A 142 8.86 -1.65 16.60
C GLN A 142 7.53 -0.90 16.80
N LEU A 143 6.70 -0.80 15.77
CA LEU A 143 5.35 -0.19 15.90
C LEU A 143 4.39 -1.04 16.74
N ILE A 144 4.62 -2.35 16.85
CA ILE A 144 3.77 -3.27 17.63
C ILE A 144 4.23 -3.32 19.08
N TYR A 145 5.53 -3.46 19.33
CA TYR A 145 6.10 -3.82 20.62
C TYR A 145 6.85 -2.67 21.33
N GLY A 146 7.28 -1.64 20.55
CA GLY A 146 7.99 -0.46 21.08
C GLY A 146 7.06 0.64 21.49
#